data_dce856bccce30c076927ed1ac470ae81
#
_entry.id   dce856bccce30c076927ed1ac470ae81
#
_cell.length_a   1.000
_cell.length_b   1.000
_cell.length_c   1.000
_cell.angle_alpha   90.00
_cell.angle_beta   90.00
_cell.angle_gamma   90.00
#
_symmetry.space_group_name_H-M   'P 1'
#
loop_
_entity.id
_entity.type
_entity.pdbx_description
1 polymer ?
#
loop_
_entity_poly.entity_id
_entity_poly.type
_entity_poly.pdbx_seq_one_letter_code
_entity_poly.pdbx_strand_id
1 'polypeptide(L)'
;MLTAKSSIDEAEQFIEEYSSLLHPNHYHMVAIKHQLMQMYGRTEGYLIQDMDEAQLKRKEDLCREHLEVLKTIDPHAIRLMIFAAAAHFELHMPLLQDAKRKWEAGKVSTEDFRYNLKKNIFDTKLTKITFVFQRGPEGPPQPREEGGGAAAE
;
A
#
# COMPACT_ATOMS: atom_id res chain seq x y z
N MET A 1 -19.40 22.07 9.92
CA MET A 1 -19.14 20.79 9.21
C MET A 1 -17.80 20.94 8.52
N LEU A 2 -16.76 20.21 8.95
CA LEU A 2 -15.47 20.16 8.27
C LEU A 2 -15.68 19.52 6.90
N THR A 3 -15.22 20.17 5.84
CA THR A 3 -15.25 19.54 4.50
C THR A 3 -14.16 18.48 4.45
N ALA A 4 -14.32 17.47 3.61
CA ALA A 4 -13.31 16.42 3.44
C ALA A 4 -11.94 16.98 2.98
N LYS A 5 -11.95 18.12 2.27
CA LYS A 5 -10.75 18.88 1.89
C LYS A 5 -10.04 19.46 3.12
N SER A 6 -10.79 20.06 4.06
CA SER A 6 -10.25 20.59 5.33
C SER A 6 -9.51 19.49 6.10
N SER A 7 -9.97 18.23 6.04
CA SER A 7 -9.34 17.12 6.75
C SER A 7 -7.98 16.71 6.18
N ILE A 8 -7.74 16.89 4.86
CA ILE A 8 -6.41 16.66 4.26
C ILE A 8 -5.44 17.76 4.70
N ASP A 9 -5.88 19.02 4.62
CA ASP A 9 -5.05 20.17 4.99
C ASP A 9 -4.67 20.12 6.48
N GLU A 10 -5.62 19.74 7.35
CA GLU A 10 -5.37 19.54 8.78
C GLU A 10 -4.40 18.40 9.07
N ALA A 11 -4.50 17.29 8.32
CA ALA A 11 -3.59 16.16 8.48
C ALA A 11 -2.17 16.49 8.01
N GLU A 12 -2.01 17.23 6.91
CA GLU A 12 -0.70 17.71 6.44
C GLU A 12 -0.11 18.72 7.44
N GLN A 13 -0.91 19.65 7.96
CA GLN A 13 -0.48 20.59 8.98
C GLN A 13 -0.02 19.87 10.25
N PHE A 14 -0.75 18.84 10.69
CA PHE A 14 -0.35 18.02 11.83
C PHE A 14 1.01 17.35 11.58
N ILE A 15 1.22 16.76 10.41
CA ILE A 15 2.49 16.12 10.07
C ILE A 15 3.63 17.14 10.09
N GLU A 16 3.44 18.34 9.52
CA GLU A 16 4.44 19.41 9.49
C GLU A 16 4.79 19.87 10.91
N GLU A 17 3.79 20.18 11.73
CA GLU A 17 3.96 20.69 13.08
C GLU A 17 4.67 19.69 14.01
N TYR A 18 4.28 18.41 13.94
CA TYR A 18 4.78 17.39 14.87
C TYR A 18 5.96 16.58 14.36
N SER A 19 6.39 16.76 13.11
CA SER A 19 7.53 16.04 12.52
C SER A 19 8.85 16.26 13.25
N SER A 20 9.01 17.40 13.90
CA SER A 20 10.19 17.75 14.71
C SER A 20 10.12 17.20 16.16
N LEU A 21 8.92 16.89 16.65
CA LEU A 21 8.65 16.48 18.03
C LEU A 21 8.47 14.96 18.15
N LEU A 22 7.85 14.34 17.15
CA LEU A 22 7.52 12.93 17.17
C LEU A 22 8.42 12.15 16.21
N HIS A 23 8.89 10.99 16.69
CA HIS A 23 9.63 10.09 15.83
C HIS A 23 8.74 9.63 14.64
N PRO A 24 9.27 9.46 13.41
CA PRO A 24 8.49 9.04 12.24
C PRO A 24 7.67 7.75 12.44
N ASN A 25 8.15 6.84 13.30
CA ASN A 25 7.48 5.59 13.65
C ASN A 25 6.53 5.72 14.85
N HIS A 26 6.32 6.95 15.37
CA HIS A 26 5.36 7.16 16.44
C HIS A 26 3.95 6.83 15.95
N TYR A 27 3.15 6.14 16.77
CA TYR A 27 1.87 5.58 16.33
C TYR A 27 0.90 6.64 15.77
N HIS A 28 0.88 7.85 16.32
CA HIS A 28 0.07 8.95 15.77
C HIS A 28 0.53 9.37 14.37
N MET A 29 1.86 9.48 14.15
CA MET A 29 2.41 9.81 12.84
C MET A 29 2.08 8.74 11.81
N VAL A 30 2.20 7.48 12.19
CA VAL A 30 1.86 6.35 11.33
C VAL A 30 0.36 6.32 11.00
N ALA A 31 -0.50 6.54 12.01
CA ALA A 31 -1.95 6.55 11.83
C ALA A 31 -2.41 7.70 10.91
N ILE A 32 -1.93 8.91 11.13
CA ILE A 32 -2.26 10.09 10.31
C ILE A 32 -1.78 9.89 8.86
N LYS A 33 -0.54 9.43 8.66
CA LYS A 33 -0.01 9.15 7.31
C LYS A 33 -0.82 8.05 6.60
N HIS A 34 -1.24 7.02 7.36
CA HIS A 34 -2.09 5.96 6.82
C HIS A 34 -3.45 6.49 6.34
N GLN A 35 -4.11 7.33 7.13
CA GLN A 35 -5.36 7.97 6.75
C GLN A 35 -5.16 8.90 5.55
N LEU A 36 -4.14 9.74 5.58
CA LEU A 36 -3.86 10.72 4.55
C LEU A 36 -3.60 10.06 3.18
N MET A 37 -2.81 8.96 3.14
CA MET A 37 -2.59 8.23 1.89
C MET A 37 -3.88 7.65 1.29
N GLN A 38 -4.88 7.31 2.13
CA GLN A 38 -6.18 6.83 1.66
C GLN A 38 -7.10 7.97 1.21
N MET A 39 -7.02 9.14 1.85
CA MET A 39 -7.82 10.31 1.50
C MET A 39 -7.41 10.89 0.15
N TYR A 40 -6.10 10.96 -0.14
CA TYR A 40 -5.60 11.33 -1.46
C TYR A 40 -6.11 10.35 -2.52
N GLY A 41 -6.73 10.86 -3.56
CA GLY A 41 -7.30 10.10 -4.66
C GLY A 41 -8.77 9.70 -4.47
N ARG A 42 -9.36 9.94 -3.27
CA ARG A 42 -10.77 9.61 -2.97
C ARG A 42 -11.59 10.79 -2.49
N THR A 43 -10.94 11.81 -1.99
CA THR A 43 -11.62 13.01 -1.47
C THR A 43 -11.97 13.94 -2.62
N GLU A 44 -13.13 14.58 -2.56
CA GLU A 44 -13.53 15.62 -3.49
C GLU A 44 -12.49 16.75 -3.53
N GLY A 45 -12.06 17.15 -4.71
CA GLY A 45 -10.96 18.09 -4.93
C GLY A 45 -9.56 17.45 -4.91
N TYR A 46 -9.45 16.17 -4.55
CA TYR A 46 -8.22 15.37 -4.59
C TYR A 46 -8.46 14.01 -5.26
N LEU A 47 -9.42 13.93 -6.20
CA LEU A 47 -9.61 12.70 -6.97
C LEU A 47 -8.38 12.42 -7.82
N ILE A 48 -8.02 11.16 -7.98
CA ILE A 48 -6.77 10.76 -8.62
C ILE A 48 -6.56 11.35 -10.03
N GLN A 49 -7.63 11.55 -10.78
CA GLN A 49 -7.59 12.15 -12.10
C GLN A 49 -7.33 13.66 -12.05
N ASP A 50 -7.73 14.35 -10.98
CA ASP A 50 -7.71 15.79 -10.82
C ASP A 50 -6.44 16.27 -10.08
N MET A 51 -5.74 15.36 -9.39
CA MET A 51 -4.52 15.65 -8.65
C MET A 51 -3.42 16.15 -9.59
N ASP A 52 -2.70 17.17 -9.18
CA ASP A 52 -1.51 17.64 -9.88
C ASP A 52 -0.31 16.70 -9.66
N GLU A 53 0.84 17.00 -10.29
CA GLU A 53 2.05 16.19 -10.21
C GLU A 53 2.62 16.16 -8.77
N ALA A 54 2.56 17.29 -8.06
CA ALA A 54 3.04 17.39 -6.69
C ALA A 54 2.18 16.57 -5.73
N GLN A 55 0.87 16.60 -5.90
CA GLN A 55 -0.07 15.81 -5.10
C GLN A 55 0.07 14.30 -5.36
N LEU A 56 0.23 13.90 -6.64
CA LEU A 56 0.52 12.50 -6.99
C LEU A 56 1.83 12.04 -6.36
N LYS A 57 2.87 12.87 -6.41
CA LYS A 57 4.16 12.59 -5.78
C LYS A 57 4.02 12.50 -4.27
N ARG A 58 3.27 13.41 -3.63
CA ARG A 58 3.02 13.38 -2.19
C ARG A 58 2.33 12.09 -1.76
N LYS A 59 1.30 11.64 -2.50
CA LYS A 59 0.64 10.34 -2.25
C LYS A 59 1.62 9.18 -2.39
N GLU A 60 2.46 9.18 -3.41
CA GLU A 60 3.49 8.16 -3.61
C GLU A 60 4.45 8.10 -2.41
N ASP A 61 4.95 9.26 -1.97
CA ASP A 61 5.90 9.35 -0.87
C ASP A 61 5.29 8.87 0.44
N LEU A 62 4.05 9.27 0.76
CA LEU A 62 3.30 8.78 1.92
C LEU A 62 3.17 7.24 1.92
N CYS A 63 2.84 6.65 0.77
CA CYS A 63 2.74 5.18 0.66
C CYS A 63 4.09 4.50 0.88
N ARG A 64 5.19 5.04 0.31
CA ARG A 64 6.54 4.50 0.46
C ARG A 64 7.04 4.62 1.89
N GLU A 65 6.88 5.80 2.51
CA GLU A 65 7.22 6.00 3.92
C GLU A 65 6.48 5.03 4.82
N HIS A 66 5.17 4.85 4.59
CA HIS A 66 4.36 3.92 5.37
C HIS A 66 4.83 2.47 5.22
N LEU A 67 5.17 2.04 4.01
CA LEU A 67 5.71 0.71 3.74
C LEU A 67 7.06 0.48 4.43
N GLU A 68 7.96 1.47 4.47
CA GLU A 68 9.24 1.34 5.19
C GLU A 68 9.03 1.24 6.71
N VAL A 69 8.09 1.99 7.27
CA VAL A 69 7.74 1.87 8.69
C VAL A 69 7.18 0.48 8.99
N LEU A 70 6.24 -0.02 8.19
CA LEU A 70 5.67 -1.35 8.36
C LEU A 70 6.73 -2.44 8.27
N LYS A 71 7.67 -2.33 7.34
CA LYS A 71 8.79 -3.25 7.17
C LYS A 71 9.73 -3.25 8.38
N THR A 72 9.91 -2.10 9.04
CA THR A 72 10.71 -1.98 10.24
C THR A 72 10.02 -2.63 11.45
N ILE A 73 8.70 -2.45 11.59
CA ILE A 73 7.91 -2.94 12.72
C ILE A 73 7.58 -4.44 12.56
N ASP A 74 7.31 -4.88 11.34
CA ASP A 74 6.93 -6.26 11.01
C ASP A 74 7.68 -6.75 9.75
N PRO A 75 8.99 -7.07 9.87
CA PRO A 75 9.84 -7.43 8.73
C PRO A 75 9.33 -8.60 7.90
N HIS A 76 8.58 -9.50 8.53
CA HIS A 76 8.02 -10.69 7.89
C HIS A 76 6.59 -10.49 7.37
N ALA A 77 6.00 -9.30 7.59
CA ALA A 77 4.64 -8.95 7.19
C ALA A 77 3.59 -9.98 7.64
N ILE A 78 3.71 -10.47 8.89
CA ILE A 78 2.80 -11.47 9.45
C ILE A 78 1.59 -10.77 10.11
N ARG A 79 1.86 -9.78 10.97
CA ARG A 79 0.84 -9.10 11.76
C ARG A 79 0.21 -7.91 11.05
N LEU A 80 1.01 -7.17 10.27
CA LEU A 80 0.61 -5.94 9.62
C LEU A 80 0.39 -6.11 8.11
N MET A 81 0.21 -7.34 7.64
CA MET A 81 0.03 -7.68 6.23
C MET A 81 -1.11 -6.91 5.56
N ILE A 82 -2.23 -6.71 6.26
CA ILE A 82 -3.39 -5.97 5.72
C ILE A 82 -3.02 -4.50 5.46
N PHE A 83 -2.27 -3.88 6.38
CA PHE A 83 -1.81 -2.49 6.22
C PHE A 83 -0.80 -2.37 5.09
N ALA A 84 0.11 -3.33 4.97
CA ALA A 84 1.06 -3.37 3.86
C ALA A 84 0.35 -3.57 2.51
N ALA A 85 -0.67 -4.43 2.46
CA ALA A 85 -1.49 -4.64 1.27
C ALA A 85 -2.23 -3.35 0.87
N ALA A 86 -2.84 -2.66 1.83
CA ALA A 86 -3.52 -1.39 1.61
C ALA A 86 -2.53 -0.33 1.07
N ALA A 87 -1.35 -0.20 1.68
CA ALA A 87 -0.33 0.75 1.23
C ALA A 87 0.19 0.45 -0.18
N HIS A 88 0.38 -0.81 -0.53
CA HIS A 88 0.73 -1.21 -1.89
C HIS A 88 -0.38 -0.90 -2.89
N PHE A 89 -1.64 -1.13 -2.51
CA PHE A 89 -2.78 -0.78 -3.34
C PHE A 89 -2.88 0.73 -3.58
N GLU A 90 -2.73 1.54 -2.52
CA GLU A 90 -2.75 3.00 -2.63
C GLU A 90 -1.56 3.53 -3.44
N LEU A 91 -0.38 2.93 -3.34
CA LEU A 91 0.81 3.28 -4.12
C LEU A 91 0.60 3.06 -5.63
N HIS A 92 -0.20 2.06 -6.00
CA HIS A 92 -0.47 1.76 -7.40
C HIS A 92 -1.17 2.91 -8.14
N MET A 93 -2.07 3.60 -7.46
CA MET A 93 -2.91 4.65 -8.05
C MET A 93 -2.10 5.84 -8.61
N PRO A 94 -1.21 6.50 -7.85
CA PRO A 94 -0.42 7.61 -8.37
C PRO A 94 0.56 7.17 -9.46
N LEU A 95 1.17 5.97 -9.35
CA LEU A 95 2.08 5.45 -10.36
C LEU A 95 1.38 5.19 -11.69
N LEU A 96 0.17 4.64 -11.64
CA LEU A 96 -0.64 4.41 -12.85
C LEU A 96 -1.05 5.74 -13.50
N GLN A 97 -1.48 6.70 -12.69
CA GLN A 97 -1.93 8.01 -13.20
C GLN A 97 -0.78 8.81 -13.82
N ASP A 98 0.40 8.79 -13.20
CA ASP A 98 1.60 9.43 -13.74
C ASP A 98 2.04 8.77 -15.07
N ALA A 99 2.07 7.44 -15.10
CA ALA A 99 2.41 6.69 -16.31
C ALA A 99 1.41 6.97 -17.45
N LYS A 100 0.10 7.04 -17.13
CA LYS A 100 -0.95 7.38 -18.08
C LYS A 100 -0.75 8.78 -18.68
N ARG A 101 -0.50 9.80 -17.84
CA ARG A 101 -0.24 11.18 -18.29
C ARG A 101 0.98 11.29 -19.19
N LYS A 102 2.06 10.57 -18.85
CA LYS A 102 3.29 10.54 -19.67
C LYS A 102 3.05 9.90 -21.04
N TRP A 103 2.24 8.84 -21.07
CA TRP A 103 1.85 8.18 -22.32
C TRP A 103 0.94 9.07 -23.18
N GLU A 104 -0.10 9.69 -22.61
CA GLU A 104 -1.00 10.63 -23.29
C GLU A 104 -0.26 11.87 -23.82
N ALA A 105 0.77 12.33 -23.11
CA ALA A 105 1.64 13.41 -23.56
C ALA A 105 2.69 12.98 -24.62
N GLY A 106 2.67 11.72 -25.07
CA GLY A 106 3.62 11.20 -26.07
C GLY A 106 5.07 11.10 -25.58
N LYS A 107 5.31 11.24 -24.27
CA LYS A 107 6.65 11.15 -23.66
C LYS A 107 7.17 9.73 -23.52
N VAL A 108 6.28 8.74 -23.59
CA VAL A 108 6.59 7.32 -23.40
C VAL A 108 5.90 6.51 -24.49
N SER A 109 6.60 5.52 -25.08
CA SER A 109 6.02 4.64 -26.07
C SER A 109 4.95 3.73 -25.48
N THR A 110 4.07 3.19 -26.32
CA THR A 110 3.05 2.21 -25.86
C THR A 110 3.68 0.95 -25.29
N GLU A 111 4.84 0.54 -25.79
CA GLU A 111 5.58 -0.62 -25.30
C GLU A 111 6.18 -0.37 -23.92
N ASP A 112 6.84 0.79 -23.74
CA ASP A 112 7.38 1.20 -22.45
C ASP A 112 6.28 1.43 -21.42
N PHE A 113 5.15 2.00 -21.82
CA PHE A 113 3.98 2.12 -20.95
C PHE A 113 3.50 0.75 -20.45
N ARG A 114 3.35 -0.22 -21.35
CA ARG A 114 2.97 -1.61 -21.00
C ARG A 114 4.00 -2.29 -20.11
N TYR A 115 5.28 -2.08 -20.37
CA TYR A 115 6.37 -2.61 -19.55
C TYR A 115 6.35 -2.02 -18.14
N ASN A 116 6.26 -0.70 -18.02
CA ASN A 116 6.20 0.00 -16.74
C ASN A 116 4.95 -0.38 -15.95
N LEU A 117 3.80 -0.54 -16.61
CA LEU A 117 2.57 -1.01 -16.00
C LEU A 117 2.75 -2.41 -15.41
N LYS A 118 3.29 -3.35 -16.17
CA LYS A 118 3.59 -4.71 -15.69
C LYS A 118 4.58 -4.68 -14.54
N LYS A 119 5.67 -3.93 -14.66
CA LYS A 119 6.69 -3.80 -13.62
C LYS A 119 6.09 -3.25 -12.33
N ASN A 120 5.33 -2.16 -12.38
CA ASN A 120 4.68 -1.57 -11.22
C ASN A 120 3.66 -2.51 -10.55
N ILE A 121 2.94 -3.32 -11.34
CA ILE A 121 2.02 -4.35 -10.82
C ILE A 121 2.80 -5.50 -10.17
N PHE A 122 3.93 -5.93 -10.75
CA PHE A 122 4.72 -7.06 -10.24
C PHE A 122 5.65 -6.66 -9.09
N ASP A 123 6.25 -5.46 -9.12
CA ASP A 123 7.13 -4.96 -8.06
C ASP A 123 6.35 -4.59 -6.77
N THR A 124 5.10 -4.20 -6.90
CA THR A 124 4.19 -4.23 -5.77
C THR A 124 3.98 -5.69 -5.42
N LYS A 125 4.51 -6.15 -4.29
CA LYS A 125 4.38 -7.52 -3.76
C LYS A 125 2.93 -8.00 -3.59
N LEU A 126 1.98 -7.33 -4.24
CA LEU A 126 0.55 -7.66 -4.30
C LEU A 126 0.32 -9.08 -4.77
N THR A 127 1.14 -9.58 -5.71
CA THR A 127 1.04 -10.95 -6.19
C THR A 127 1.30 -11.97 -5.07
N LYS A 128 2.21 -11.67 -4.15
CA LYS A 128 2.45 -12.55 -2.98
C LYS A 128 1.32 -12.45 -1.96
N ILE A 129 0.77 -11.25 -1.75
CA ILE A 129 -0.33 -11.02 -0.81
C ILE A 129 -1.62 -11.65 -1.34
N THR A 130 -1.94 -11.49 -2.63
CA THR A 130 -3.09 -12.12 -3.26
C THR A 130 -2.98 -13.66 -3.22
N PHE A 131 -1.77 -14.20 -3.39
CA PHE A 131 -1.53 -15.63 -3.32
C PHE A 131 -1.73 -16.22 -1.91
N VAL A 132 -1.35 -15.46 -0.87
CA VAL A 132 -1.59 -15.85 0.53
C VAL A 132 -3.09 -15.79 0.88
N PHE A 133 -3.82 -14.78 0.37
CA PHE A 133 -5.28 -14.68 0.57
C PHE A 133 -6.06 -15.79 -0.16
N GLN A 134 -5.58 -16.24 -1.33
CA GLN A 134 -6.24 -17.33 -2.07
C GLN A 134 -6.00 -18.70 -1.45
N ARG A 135 -4.91 -18.90 -0.69
CA ARG A 135 -4.61 -20.19 -0.06
C ARG A 135 -5.32 -20.44 1.27
N GLY A 136 -5.92 -19.45 1.90
CA GLY A 136 -6.49 -19.61 3.24
C GLY A 136 -5.41 -20.11 4.25
N PRO A 137 -5.64 -20.03 5.55
CA PRO A 137 -4.76 -20.68 6.51
C PRO A 137 -4.81 -22.19 6.22
N GLU A 138 -3.66 -22.78 5.88
CA GLU A 138 -3.53 -24.25 5.87
C GLU A 138 -4.00 -24.74 7.24
N GLY A 139 -5.04 -25.56 7.26
CA GLY A 139 -5.56 -26.14 8.48
C GLY A 139 -4.43 -26.87 9.22
N PRO A 140 -4.55 -27.06 10.53
CA PRO A 140 -3.54 -27.76 11.31
C PRO A 140 -3.23 -29.11 10.64
N PRO A 141 -1.95 -29.53 10.62
CA PRO A 141 -1.56 -30.79 9.99
C PRO A 141 -2.40 -31.92 10.59
N GLN A 142 -3.07 -32.66 9.74
CA GLN A 142 -3.84 -33.84 10.14
C GLN A 142 -2.89 -34.80 10.88
N PRO A 143 -3.27 -35.38 12.01
CA PRO A 143 -2.46 -36.40 12.67
C PRO A 143 -2.26 -37.56 11.69
N ARG A 144 -1.02 -37.96 11.50
CA ARG A 144 -0.71 -39.16 10.72
C ARG A 144 -1.42 -40.34 11.37
N GLU A 145 -2.31 -40.97 10.68
CA GLU A 145 -2.82 -42.30 11.07
C GLU A 145 -1.61 -43.25 11.10
N GLU A 146 -1.16 -43.58 12.32
CA GLU A 146 -0.23 -44.67 12.50
C GLU A 146 -0.96 -45.95 12.08
N GLY A 147 -0.57 -46.44 10.90
CA GLY A 147 -1.08 -47.68 10.35
C GLY A 147 -0.83 -48.82 11.36
N GLY A 148 -1.90 -49.31 11.94
CA GLY A 148 -1.91 -50.46 12.76
C GLY A 148 -1.37 -51.65 11.99
N GLY A 149 -0.15 -52.04 12.29
CA GLY A 149 0.40 -53.33 11.89
C GLY A 149 -0.33 -54.43 12.63
N ALA A 150 -1.26 -55.09 12.00
CA ALA A 150 -1.82 -56.35 12.49
C ALA A 150 -0.74 -57.41 12.40
N ALA A 151 -0.31 -57.87 13.57
CA ALA A 151 0.36 -59.16 13.63
C ALA A 151 -0.70 -60.23 13.41
N ALA A 152 -0.44 -61.08 12.46
CA ALA A 152 -1.10 -62.36 12.32
C ALA A 152 -0.02 -63.46 12.41
N GLU A 153 -0.30 -64.39 13.28
CA GLU A 153 0.23 -65.67 13.57
C GLU A 153 1.07 -66.38 12.46
#